data_5f72fa8f7478f20d0754d3a300cb5e0f
#
_entry.id   5f72fa8f7478f20d0754d3a300cb5e0f
#
_cell.length_a   1.000
_cell.length_b   1.000
_cell.length_c   1.000
_cell.angle_alpha   90.00
_cell.angle_beta   90.00
_cell.angle_gamma   90.00
#
_symmetry.space_group_name_H-M   'P 1'
#
loop_
_entity.id
_entity.type
_entity.pdbx_description
1 polymer ?
#
loop_
_entity_poly.entity_id
_entity_poly.type
_entity_poly.pdbx_seq_one_letter_code
_entity_poly.pdbx_strand_id
1 'polypeptide(L)'
;MKIVVYGAGVMAQYVKESILNTGNEFVGFVDPLGNGDYVTLKNTDVGYEGIIDFSHFSLLEEVLESAIQKNVPLLIATTGHSEEQLKKINEAAEKIPLIKATNTSVGVTVLNEIVAYATKLLKGFDIEVIEKHHNRKIDAPSGTANTLVEVINASLDEDYNIVYGREGHSKRQEKEIGVHSIRGGNIVGEHSVIFAKNDEIIEIKHEALSRKIFSDGSVKAINYLKDKKSGMYTMKDVLGIK
;
A
#
# COMPACT_ATOMS: atom_id res chain seq x y z
N MET A 1 -17.50 -11.64 8.23
CA MET A 1 -17.00 -12.33 7.01
C MET A 1 -16.08 -13.47 7.40
N LYS A 2 -16.11 -14.54 6.60
CA LYS A 2 -15.08 -15.59 6.58
C LYS A 2 -13.96 -15.18 5.64
N ILE A 3 -12.78 -14.94 6.16
CA ILE A 3 -11.65 -14.37 5.39
C ILE A 3 -10.51 -15.38 5.33
N VAL A 4 -10.06 -15.69 4.12
CA VAL A 4 -8.85 -16.46 3.85
C VAL A 4 -7.70 -15.53 3.54
N VAL A 5 -6.50 -15.85 4.02
CA VAL A 5 -5.28 -15.08 3.76
C VAL A 5 -4.37 -15.88 2.83
N TYR A 6 -4.06 -15.32 1.67
CA TYR A 6 -3.11 -15.91 0.73
C TYR A 6 -1.71 -15.40 1.02
N GLY A 7 -0.82 -16.31 1.40
CA GLY A 7 0.50 -16.08 1.97
C GLY A 7 0.54 -16.46 3.46
N ALA A 8 1.67 -16.99 3.92
CA ALA A 8 1.91 -17.42 5.31
C ALA A 8 3.11 -16.69 5.96
N GLY A 9 3.57 -15.59 5.37
CA GLY A 9 4.69 -14.80 5.85
C GLY A 9 4.39 -13.96 7.10
N VAL A 10 5.36 -13.13 7.49
CA VAL A 10 5.25 -12.28 8.69
C VAL A 10 4.01 -11.39 8.66
N MET A 11 3.68 -10.79 7.51
CA MET A 11 2.49 -9.93 7.40
C MET A 11 1.19 -10.71 7.58
N ALA A 12 1.13 -11.95 7.09
CA ALA A 12 -0.05 -12.80 7.21
C ALA A 12 -0.45 -13.02 8.68
N GLN A 13 0.52 -13.16 9.60
CA GLN A 13 0.24 -13.32 11.03
C GLN A 13 -0.43 -12.07 11.63
N TYR A 14 0.02 -10.88 11.26
CA TYR A 14 -0.65 -9.63 11.67
C TYR A 14 -2.07 -9.54 11.09
N VAL A 15 -2.28 -10.00 9.84
CA VAL A 15 -3.60 -10.01 9.21
C VAL A 15 -4.55 -10.95 9.95
N LYS A 16 -4.11 -12.17 10.33
CA LYS A 16 -4.89 -13.08 11.17
C LYS A 16 -5.34 -12.40 12.47
N GLU A 17 -4.42 -11.76 13.18
CA GLU A 17 -4.74 -11.06 14.42
C GLU A 17 -5.78 -9.96 14.19
N SER A 18 -5.61 -9.15 13.13
CA SER A 18 -6.55 -8.08 12.78
C SER A 18 -7.92 -8.62 12.37
N ILE A 19 -7.99 -9.75 11.65
CA ILE A 19 -9.25 -10.41 11.31
C ILE A 19 -10.02 -10.79 12.58
N LEU A 20 -9.38 -11.46 13.52
CA LEU A 20 -9.99 -11.91 14.76
C LEU A 20 -10.45 -10.75 15.64
N ASN A 21 -9.67 -9.66 15.70
CA ASN A 21 -9.99 -8.48 16.51
C ASN A 21 -11.17 -7.66 15.95
N THR A 22 -11.57 -7.88 14.69
CA THR A 22 -12.68 -7.15 14.05
C THR A 22 -13.98 -7.96 13.97
N GLY A 23 -14.05 -9.10 14.65
CA GLY A 23 -15.23 -9.95 14.66
C GLY A 23 -15.44 -10.73 13.36
N ASN A 24 -14.44 -10.78 12.50
CA ASN A 24 -14.42 -11.66 11.34
C ASN A 24 -13.91 -13.05 11.71
N GLU A 25 -14.22 -14.05 10.88
CA GLU A 25 -13.73 -15.42 11.02
C GLU A 25 -12.48 -15.59 10.14
N PHE A 26 -11.39 -16.02 10.75
CA PHE A 26 -10.18 -16.41 10.04
C PHE A 26 -10.30 -17.84 9.56
N VAL A 27 -10.29 -18.06 8.25
CA VAL A 27 -10.43 -19.39 7.63
C VAL A 27 -9.11 -20.17 7.66
N GLY A 28 -8.01 -19.51 7.34
CA GLY A 28 -6.68 -20.12 7.28
C GLY A 28 -5.72 -19.33 6.39
N PHE A 29 -4.45 -19.78 6.42
CA PHE A 29 -3.44 -19.34 5.49
C PHE A 29 -3.35 -20.28 4.30
N VAL A 30 -3.21 -19.73 3.09
CA VAL A 30 -2.93 -20.50 1.88
C VAL A 30 -1.50 -20.21 1.44
N ASP A 31 -0.68 -21.24 1.34
CA ASP A 31 0.70 -21.10 0.86
C ASP A 31 1.09 -22.34 0.03
N PRO A 32 1.35 -22.19 -1.27
CA PRO A 32 1.77 -23.29 -2.15
C PRO A 32 3.06 -23.99 -1.71
N LEU A 33 3.88 -23.35 -0.87
CA LEU A 33 5.10 -23.94 -0.32
C LEU A 33 4.82 -24.83 0.92
N GLY A 34 3.56 -24.93 1.36
CA GLY A 34 3.15 -25.77 2.47
C GLY A 34 3.39 -25.17 3.87
N ASN A 35 3.63 -23.85 3.97
CA ASN A 35 3.78 -23.17 5.26
C ASN A 35 2.42 -22.68 5.84
N GLY A 36 1.33 -22.88 5.11
CA GLY A 36 -0.04 -22.51 5.49
C GLY A 36 -0.89 -23.69 5.91
N ASP A 37 -2.16 -23.40 6.25
CA ASP A 37 -3.18 -24.42 6.57
C ASP A 37 -3.63 -25.15 5.28
N TYR A 38 -3.51 -24.51 4.14
CA TYR A 38 -3.87 -25.01 2.80
C TYR A 38 -2.76 -24.73 1.80
N VAL A 39 -2.59 -25.59 0.80
CA VAL A 39 -1.62 -25.41 -0.29
C VAL A 39 -2.21 -24.67 -1.50
N THR A 40 -3.54 -24.57 -1.59
CA THR A 40 -4.25 -23.90 -2.70
C THR A 40 -5.62 -23.42 -2.22
N LEU A 41 -6.14 -22.36 -2.81
CA LEU A 41 -7.48 -21.85 -2.56
C LEU A 41 -8.57 -22.84 -3.00
N LYS A 42 -8.29 -23.69 -3.99
CA LYS A 42 -9.23 -24.71 -4.50
C LYS A 42 -9.53 -25.82 -3.51
N ASN A 43 -8.62 -26.09 -2.59
CA ASN A 43 -8.71 -27.19 -1.61
C ASN A 43 -9.10 -26.69 -0.20
N THR A 44 -9.63 -25.50 -0.07
CA THR A 44 -10.18 -25.04 1.20
C THR A 44 -11.55 -25.70 1.39
N ASP A 45 -11.63 -26.68 2.28
CA ASP A 45 -12.90 -27.37 2.61
C ASP A 45 -13.91 -26.44 3.29
N VAL A 46 -13.43 -25.30 3.82
CA VAL A 46 -14.25 -24.29 4.46
C VAL A 46 -14.50 -23.14 3.47
N GLY A 47 -15.77 -22.80 3.26
CA GLY A 47 -16.15 -21.67 2.43
C GLY A 47 -15.58 -20.35 2.98
N TYR A 48 -15.07 -19.50 2.13
CA TYR A 48 -14.64 -18.12 2.44
C TYR A 48 -15.48 -17.09 1.67
N GLU A 49 -15.57 -15.90 2.25
CA GLU A 49 -16.38 -14.77 1.76
C GLU A 49 -15.50 -13.59 1.30
N GLY A 50 -14.17 -13.70 1.45
CA GLY A 50 -13.21 -12.70 1.02
C GLY A 50 -11.78 -13.21 1.08
N ILE A 51 -10.93 -12.65 0.22
CA ILE A 51 -9.51 -13.01 0.11
C ILE A 51 -8.66 -11.77 0.40
N ILE A 52 -7.65 -11.93 1.27
CA ILE A 52 -6.58 -10.95 1.46
C ILE A 52 -5.27 -11.57 0.99
N ASP A 53 -4.67 -10.98 -0.04
CA ASP A 53 -3.41 -11.46 -0.64
C ASP A 53 -2.20 -10.66 -0.14
N PHE A 54 -1.34 -11.34 0.64
CA PHE A 54 0.00 -10.90 1.05
C PHE A 54 1.05 -11.94 0.64
N SER A 55 0.96 -12.45 -0.57
CA SER A 55 1.82 -13.50 -1.11
C SER A 55 2.94 -12.97 -2.01
N HIS A 56 3.15 -13.60 -3.14
CA HIS A 56 4.11 -13.22 -4.15
C HIS A 56 3.40 -13.02 -5.50
N PHE A 57 3.85 -12.05 -6.30
CA PHE A 57 3.21 -11.70 -7.57
C PHE A 57 3.10 -12.87 -8.58
N SER A 58 3.96 -13.89 -8.47
CA SER A 58 3.88 -15.08 -9.33
C SER A 58 2.64 -15.95 -9.05
N LEU A 59 1.94 -15.72 -7.93
CA LEU A 59 0.77 -16.50 -7.52
C LEU A 59 -0.55 -15.81 -7.88
N LEU A 60 -0.50 -14.68 -8.58
CA LEU A 60 -1.64 -13.85 -8.92
C LEU A 60 -2.75 -14.60 -9.65
N GLU A 61 -2.41 -15.48 -10.59
CA GLU A 61 -3.38 -16.22 -11.43
C GLU A 61 -4.37 -17.00 -10.57
N GLU A 62 -3.85 -17.80 -9.61
CA GLU A 62 -4.68 -18.60 -8.74
C GLU A 62 -5.60 -17.74 -7.86
N VAL A 63 -5.07 -16.62 -7.35
CA VAL A 63 -5.83 -15.70 -6.51
C VAL A 63 -6.99 -15.08 -7.29
N LEU A 64 -6.75 -14.61 -8.52
CA LEU A 64 -7.77 -14.02 -9.38
C LEU A 64 -8.82 -15.04 -9.79
N GLU A 65 -8.39 -16.22 -10.28
CA GLU A 65 -9.30 -17.30 -10.67
C GLU A 65 -10.23 -17.70 -9.53
N SER A 66 -9.66 -17.90 -8.33
CA SER A 66 -10.42 -18.32 -7.15
C SER A 66 -11.42 -17.27 -6.68
N ALA A 67 -11.02 -15.97 -6.68
CA ALA A 67 -11.91 -14.88 -6.31
C ALA A 67 -13.07 -14.72 -7.31
N ILE A 68 -12.80 -14.82 -8.61
CA ILE A 68 -13.82 -14.74 -9.68
C ILE A 68 -14.76 -15.94 -9.60
N GLN A 69 -14.22 -17.16 -9.50
CA GLN A 69 -15.04 -18.37 -9.47
C GLN A 69 -15.99 -18.41 -8.28
N LYS A 70 -15.55 -17.95 -7.11
CA LYS A 70 -16.38 -17.87 -5.90
C LYS A 70 -17.18 -16.59 -5.79
N ASN A 71 -16.97 -15.64 -6.69
CA ASN A 71 -17.59 -14.30 -6.70
C ASN A 71 -17.45 -13.60 -5.32
N VAL A 72 -16.21 -13.54 -4.82
CA VAL A 72 -15.88 -12.91 -3.53
C VAL A 72 -14.98 -11.70 -3.69
N PRO A 73 -15.05 -10.71 -2.80
CA PRO A 73 -14.15 -9.57 -2.78
C PRO A 73 -12.69 -9.98 -2.59
N LEU A 74 -11.80 -9.22 -3.22
CA LEU A 74 -10.36 -9.45 -3.20
C LEU A 74 -9.61 -8.18 -2.85
N LEU A 75 -8.72 -8.27 -1.85
CA LEU A 75 -7.69 -7.29 -1.60
C LEU A 75 -6.33 -7.86 -2.01
N ILE A 76 -5.65 -7.19 -2.94
CA ILE A 76 -4.27 -7.49 -3.34
C ILE A 76 -3.33 -6.46 -2.69
N ALA A 77 -2.57 -6.89 -1.70
CA ALA A 77 -1.51 -6.12 -1.05
C ALA A 77 -0.11 -6.53 -1.54
N THR A 78 -0.02 -7.57 -2.34
CA THR A 78 1.20 -8.00 -3.02
C THR A 78 1.68 -6.95 -4.01
N THR A 79 2.99 -6.73 -4.07
CA THR A 79 3.65 -5.73 -4.95
C THR A 79 4.51 -6.42 -6.01
N GLY A 80 5.03 -5.66 -6.98
CA GLY A 80 5.95 -6.18 -7.99
C GLY A 80 5.27 -6.81 -9.22
N HIS A 81 3.98 -6.57 -9.43
CA HIS A 81 3.26 -7.04 -10.60
C HIS A 81 3.77 -6.37 -11.89
N SER A 82 3.87 -7.17 -12.96
CA SER A 82 4.14 -6.67 -14.31
C SER A 82 2.94 -5.93 -14.89
N GLU A 83 3.14 -5.18 -15.98
CA GLU A 83 2.03 -4.51 -16.70
C GLU A 83 0.95 -5.51 -17.18
N GLU A 84 1.36 -6.68 -17.65
CA GLU A 84 0.44 -7.74 -18.02
C GLU A 84 -0.41 -8.22 -16.84
N GLN A 85 0.21 -8.40 -15.67
CA GLN A 85 -0.49 -8.77 -14.43
C GLN A 85 -1.43 -7.66 -13.96
N LEU A 86 -1.02 -6.38 -14.06
CA LEU A 86 -1.89 -5.24 -13.75
C LEU A 86 -3.13 -5.21 -14.67
N LYS A 87 -2.99 -5.55 -15.95
CA LYS A 87 -4.12 -5.68 -16.86
C LYS A 87 -5.10 -6.77 -16.42
N LYS A 88 -4.58 -7.95 -16.03
CA LYS A 88 -5.43 -9.05 -15.50
C LYS A 88 -6.16 -8.65 -14.21
N ILE A 89 -5.52 -7.90 -13.34
CA ILE A 89 -6.15 -7.36 -12.12
C ILE A 89 -7.32 -6.43 -12.50
N ASN A 90 -7.13 -5.54 -13.48
CA ASN A 90 -8.18 -4.65 -13.96
C ASN A 90 -9.35 -5.43 -14.57
N GLU A 91 -9.07 -6.45 -15.39
CA GLU A 91 -10.09 -7.33 -15.97
C GLU A 91 -10.87 -8.14 -14.90
N ALA A 92 -10.20 -8.53 -13.80
CA ALA A 92 -10.84 -9.17 -12.66
C ALA A 92 -11.77 -8.22 -11.91
N ALA A 93 -11.40 -6.95 -11.79
CA ALA A 93 -12.24 -5.93 -11.14
C ALA A 93 -13.56 -5.68 -11.88
N GLU A 94 -13.65 -5.97 -13.19
CA GLU A 94 -14.91 -5.91 -13.90
C GLU A 94 -15.90 -7.00 -13.44
N LYS A 95 -15.41 -8.06 -12.79
CA LYS A 95 -16.19 -9.24 -12.37
C LYS A 95 -16.45 -9.29 -10.87
N ILE A 96 -15.52 -8.79 -10.06
CA ILE A 96 -15.59 -8.81 -8.59
C ILE A 96 -15.21 -7.45 -7.99
N PRO A 97 -15.64 -7.14 -6.76
CA PRO A 97 -15.12 -5.98 -6.04
C PRO A 97 -13.66 -6.23 -5.64
N LEU A 98 -12.76 -5.33 -6.05
CA LEU A 98 -11.32 -5.50 -5.90
C LEU A 98 -10.65 -4.22 -5.42
N ILE A 99 -9.72 -4.35 -4.49
CA ILE A 99 -8.72 -3.31 -4.15
C ILE A 99 -7.34 -3.87 -4.46
N LYS A 100 -6.55 -3.12 -5.24
CA LYS A 100 -5.09 -3.30 -5.31
C LYS A 100 -4.42 -2.12 -4.61
N ALA A 101 -3.66 -2.40 -3.55
CA ALA A 101 -2.98 -1.36 -2.78
C ALA A 101 -1.52 -1.74 -2.52
N THR A 102 -0.60 -0.82 -2.83
CA THR A 102 0.82 -0.95 -2.48
C THR A 102 1.06 -0.67 -0.99
N ASN A 103 0.11 0.00 -0.35
CA ASN A 103 0.10 0.30 1.06
C ASN A 103 -1.34 0.38 1.57
N THR A 104 -1.67 -0.42 2.57
CA THR A 104 -3.02 -0.49 3.16
C THR A 104 -3.20 0.37 4.41
N SER A 105 -2.16 1.09 4.86
CA SER A 105 -2.25 1.98 6.02
C SER A 105 -3.22 3.13 5.78
N VAL A 106 -4.17 3.28 6.68
CA VAL A 106 -5.07 4.44 6.73
C VAL A 106 -4.28 5.75 6.86
N GLY A 107 -3.26 5.76 7.74
CA GLY A 107 -2.42 6.94 7.96
C GLY A 107 -1.66 7.37 6.71
N VAL A 108 -1.12 6.41 5.95
CA VAL A 108 -0.42 6.71 4.68
C VAL A 108 -1.40 7.22 3.61
N THR A 109 -2.61 6.66 3.54
CA THR A 109 -3.63 7.18 2.61
C THR A 109 -3.98 8.64 2.94
N VAL A 110 -4.19 8.96 4.22
CA VAL A 110 -4.45 10.34 4.67
C VAL A 110 -3.25 11.24 4.42
N LEU A 111 -2.02 10.77 4.67
CA LEU A 111 -0.79 11.51 4.38
C LEU A 111 -0.75 11.95 2.91
N ASN A 112 -1.01 11.03 1.98
CA ASN A 112 -1.01 11.32 0.54
C ASN A 112 -1.99 12.45 0.19
N GLU A 113 -3.20 12.44 0.75
CA GLU A 113 -4.21 13.47 0.50
C GLU A 113 -3.82 14.84 1.08
N ILE A 114 -3.28 14.84 2.30
CA ILE A 114 -2.81 16.08 2.95
C ILE A 114 -1.65 16.67 2.15
N VAL A 115 -0.70 15.82 1.70
CA VAL A 115 0.44 16.25 0.89
C VAL A 115 -0.03 16.78 -0.47
N ALA A 116 -0.97 16.11 -1.15
CA ALA A 116 -1.56 16.60 -2.39
C ALA A 116 -2.19 17.99 -2.23
N TYR A 117 -2.93 18.18 -1.14
CA TYR A 117 -3.56 19.46 -0.85
C TYR A 117 -2.54 20.56 -0.49
N ALA A 118 -1.57 20.22 0.37
CA ALA A 118 -0.50 21.14 0.76
C ALA A 118 0.33 21.59 -0.46
N THR A 119 0.69 20.67 -1.35
CA THR A 119 1.44 20.96 -2.57
C THR A 119 0.76 22.02 -3.44
N LYS A 120 -0.57 21.93 -3.58
CA LYS A 120 -1.35 22.93 -4.37
C LYS A 120 -1.35 24.32 -3.74
N LEU A 121 -1.30 24.41 -2.42
CA LEU A 121 -1.32 25.67 -1.68
C LEU A 121 0.08 26.30 -1.53
N LEU A 122 1.12 25.47 -1.41
CA LEU A 122 2.50 25.88 -1.13
C LEU A 122 3.34 26.02 -2.42
N LYS A 123 2.75 26.63 -3.46
CA LYS A 123 3.45 26.86 -4.73
C LYS A 123 4.72 27.67 -4.53
N GLY A 124 5.82 27.21 -5.14
CA GLY A 124 7.13 27.85 -5.06
C GLY A 124 7.88 27.63 -3.74
N PHE A 125 7.41 26.70 -2.89
CA PHE A 125 8.21 26.14 -1.80
C PHE A 125 9.16 25.07 -2.34
N ASP A 126 10.33 24.95 -1.74
CA ASP A 126 11.23 23.82 -1.95
C ASP A 126 10.61 22.57 -1.31
N ILE A 127 10.70 21.43 -2.00
CA ILE A 127 10.07 20.20 -1.56
C ILE A 127 11.13 19.12 -1.34
N GLU A 128 11.14 18.52 -0.14
CA GLU A 128 12.02 17.41 0.21
C GLU A 128 11.20 16.27 0.80
N VAL A 129 11.46 15.05 0.34
CA VAL A 129 10.87 13.82 0.86
C VAL A 129 11.95 13.02 1.60
N ILE A 130 11.70 12.69 2.85
CA ILE A 130 12.62 11.88 3.66
C ILE A 130 11.89 10.62 4.10
N GLU A 131 12.50 9.46 3.85
CA GLU A 131 11.97 8.19 4.34
C GLU A 131 13.01 7.43 5.16
N LYS A 132 12.55 6.74 6.20
CA LYS A 132 13.41 5.97 7.09
C LYS A 132 12.84 4.57 7.29
N HIS A 133 13.68 3.56 7.13
CA HIS A 133 13.33 2.15 7.38
C HIS A 133 14.47 1.39 8.04
N HIS A 134 14.16 0.18 8.47
CA HIS A 134 15.15 -0.75 9.04
C HIS A 134 16.30 -1.04 8.07
N ASN A 135 17.45 -1.42 8.64
CA ASN A 135 18.69 -1.67 7.90
C ASN A 135 18.63 -2.86 6.91
N ARG A 136 17.60 -3.71 6.98
CA ARG A 136 17.40 -4.86 6.09
C ARG A 136 16.56 -4.53 4.84
N LYS A 137 15.99 -3.30 4.75
CA LYS A 137 15.20 -2.91 3.59
C LYS A 137 16.10 -2.67 2.38
N ILE A 138 15.82 -3.38 1.28
CA ILE A 138 16.65 -3.40 0.07
C ILE A 138 16.32 -2.23 -0.85
N ASP A 139 15.02 -2.03 -1.11
CA ASP A 139 14.56 -0.95 -1.99
C ASP A 139 14.76 0.43 -1.36
N ALA A 140 15.27 1.35 -2.13
CA ALA A 140 15.43 2.77 -1.79
C ALA A 140 15.27 3.62 -3.08
N PRO A 141 14.33 4.57 -3.11
CA PRO A 141 13.34 4.89 -2.08
C PRO A 141 12.29 3.79 -1.88
N SER A 142 11.59 3.86 -0.74
CA SER A 142 10.46 2.96 -0.45
C SER A 142 9.28 3.20 -1.41
N GLY A 143 8.42 2.17 -1.60
CA GLY A 143 7.21 2.33 -2.41
C GLY A 143 6.32 3.50 -1.96
N THR A 144 6.20 3.74 -0.65
CA THR A 144 5.44 4.89 -0.11
C THR A 144 6.09 6.23 -0.47
N ALA A 145 7.42 6.31 -0.44
CA ALA A 145 8.12 7.54 -0.86
C ALA A 145 7.92 7.81 -2.36
N ASN A 146 7.98 6.78 -3.20
CA ASN A 146 7.68 6.92 -4.63
C ASN A 146 6.24 7.40 -4.86
N THR A 147 5.26 6.83 -4.15
CA THR A 147 3.86 7.31 -4.20
C THR A 147 3.73 8.76 -3.77
N LEU A 148 4.45 9.20 -2.72
CA LEU A 148 4.45 10.61 -2.30
C LEU A 148 4.99 11.54 -3.39
N VAL A 149 6.09 11.15 -4.05
CA VAL A 149 6.66 11.91 -5.18
C VAL A 149 5.67 12.00 -6.34
N GLU A 150 5.00 10.88 -6.69
CA GLU A 150 3.96 10.85 -7.71
C GLU A 150 2.79 11.78 -7.36
N VAL A 151 2.32 11.74 -6.10
CA VAL A 151 1.25 12.59 -5.59
C VAL A 151 1.64 14.08 -5.64
N ILE A 152 2.87 14.41 -5.27
CA ILE A 152 3.39 15.77 -5.36
C ILE A 152 3.40 16.23 -6.81
N ASN A 153 4.03 15.49 -7.73
CA ASN A 153 4.10 15.85 -9.14
C ASN A 153 2.71 15.98 -9.78
N ALA A 154 1.80 15.05 -9.50
CA ALA A 154 0.41 15.14 -9.96
C ALA A 154 -0.37 16.35 -9.40
N SER A 155 0.13 16.99 -8.36
CA SER A 155 -0.48 18.16 -7.71
C SER A 155 0.16 19.50 -8.11
N LEU A 156 1.26 19.45 -8.85
CA LEU A 156 1.94 20.62 -9.44
C LEU A 156 1.40 20.94 -10.84
N ASP A 157 1.64 22.14 -11.33
CA ASP A 157 1.24 22.57 -12.68
C ASP A 157 2.16 21.97 -13.77
N GLU A 158 3.34 21.47 -13.37
CA GLU A 158 4.35 20.83 -14.22
C GLU A 158 5.19 19.86 -13.38
N ASP A 159 5.80 18.86 -14.01
CA ASP A 159 6.65 17.91 -13.32
C ASP A 159 7.95 18.52 -12.84
N TYR A 160 8.32 18.26 -11.58
CA TYR A 160 9.61 18.62 -11.00
C TYR A 160 10.61 17.48 -11.16
N ASN A 161 11.88 17.84 -11.28
CA ASN A 161 12.97 16.87 -11.34
C ASN A 161 13.18 16.17 -9.99
N ILE A 162 13.30 14.86 -10.00
CA ILE A 162 13.56 14.08 -8.79
C ILE A 162 15.07 13.98 -8.58
N VAL A 163 15.55 14.39 -7.40
CA VAL A 163 16.97 14.36 -7.03
C VAL A 163 17.15 13.41 -5.84
N TYR A 164 17.80 12.28 -6.07
CA TYR A 164 18.06 11.27 -5.06
C TYR A 164 19.36 11.59 -4.29
N GLY A 165 19.19 12.04 -3.04
CA GLY A 165 20.32 12.49 -2.24
C GLY A 165 20.93 13.80 -2.75
N ARG A 166 21.79 14.38 -1.93
CA ARG A 166 22.57 15.57 -2.34
C ARG A 166 23.94 15.50 -1.68
N GLU A 167 25.00 15.58 -2.46
CA GLU A 167 26.37 15.50 -1.98
C GLU A 167 27.27 16.55 -2.65
N GLY A 168 28.43 16.81 -2.03
CA GLY A 168 29.45 17.71 -2.57
C GLY A 168 28.96 19.16 -2.77
N HIS A 169 29.43 19.81 -3.81
CA HIS A 169 29.07 21.17 -4.19
C HIS A 169 27.89 21.17 -5.17
N SER A 170 26.71 20.76 -4.70
CA SER A 170 25.48 20.65 -5.50
C SER A 170 24.41 21.59 -4.95
N LYS A 171 24.32 22.79 -5.50
CA LYS A 171 23.27 23.74 -5.15
C LYS A 171 21.92 23.25 -5.66
N ARG A 172 20.89 23.36 -4.82
CA ARG A 172 19.50 23.11 -5.22
C ARG A 172 19.13 23.98 -6.42
N GLN A 173 18.43 23.40 -7.38
CA GLN A 173 17.82 24.10 -8.50
C GLN A 173 16.32 24.33 -8.22
N GLU A 174 15.72 25.25 -8.98
CA GLU A 174 14.27 25.39 -9.00
C GLU A 174 13.62 24.11 -9.56
N LYS A 175 12.40 23.82 -9.12
CA LYS A 175 11.61 22.67 -9.59
C LYS A 175 12.30 21.33 -9.37
N GLU A 176 12.90 21.14 -8.21
CA GLU A 176 13.42 19.87 -7.73
C GLU A 176 12.56 19.33 -6.60
N ILE A 177 12.39 18.00 -6.54
CA ILE A 177 11.96 17.25 -5.36
C ILE A 177 13.16 16.45 -4.89
N GLY A 178 13.72 16.80 -3.72
CA GLY A 178 14.77 16.00 -3.11
C GLY A 178 14.16 14.75 -2.45
N VAL A 179 14.82 13.59 -2.60
CA VAL A 179 14.37 12.33 -2.01
C VAL A 179 15.52 11.66 -1.27
N HIS A 180 15.32 11.41 0.03
CA HIS A 180 16.37 10.91 0.92
C HIS A 180 15.91 9.63 1.63
N SER A 181 16.71 8.57 1.51
CA SER A 181 16.44 7.28 2.12
C SER A 181 17.39 7.00 3.26
N ILE A 182 16.88 6.81 4.47
CA ILE A 182 17.65 6.46 5.66
C ILE A 182 17.39 5.00 6.01
N ARG A 183 18.45 4.24 6.30
CA ARG A 183 18.39 2.84 6.73
C ARG A 183 19.07 2.70 8.08
N GLY A 184 18.31 2.26 9.12
CA GLY A 184 18.86 2.15 10.47
C GLY A 184 18.02 1.26 11.39
N GLY A 185 18.68 0.50 12.23
CA GLY A 185 18.05 -0.30 13.28
C GLY A 185 16.83 -1.11 12.83
N ASN A 186 15.76 -1.01 13.59
CA ASN A 186 14.47 -1.69 13.34
C ASN A 186 13.34 -0.70 13.01
N ILE A 187 13.65 0.47 12.46
CA ILE A 187 12.63 1.46 12.06
C ILE A 187 11.61 0.78 11.15
N VAL A 188 10.34 0.82 11.54
CA VAL A 188 9.25 0.16 10.79
C VAL A 188 8.98 0.90 9.49
N GLY A 189 8.88 2.22 9.54
CA GLY A 189 8.72 3.10 8.40
C GLY A 189 8.33 4.51 8.84
N GLU A 190 9.05 5.50 8.37
CA GLU A 190 8.77 6.91 8.61
C GLU A 190 8.85 7.65 7.27
N HIS A 191 7.93 8.55 7.01
CA HIS A 191 7.88 9.36 5.80
C HIS A 191 7.55 10.79 6.17
N SER A 192 8.40 11.73 5.77
CA SER A 192 8.21 13.17 5.94
C SER A 192 8.24 13.86 4.58
N VAL A 193 7.34 14.80 4.37
CA VAL A 193 7.40 15.76 3.28
C VAL A 193 7.60 17.15 3.88
N ILE A 194 8.67 17.81 3.49
CA ILE A 194 9.06 19.14 3.95
C ILE A 194 8.80 20.12 2.83
N PHE A 195 8.08 21.19 3.13
CA PHE A 195 7.93 22.36 2.30
C PHE A 195 8.64 23.54 2.98
N ALA A 196 9.65 24.10 2.31
CA ALA A 196 10.49 25.18 2.88
C ALA A 196 10.56 26.38 1.95
N LYS A 197 10.40 27.60 2.49
CA LYS A 197 10.56 28.83 1.76
C LYS A 197 10.91 29.97 2.70
N ASN A 198 11.94 30.75 2.33
CA ASN A 198 12.42 31.89 3.13
C ASN A 198 12.62 31.49 4.61
N ASP A 199 11.78 32.01 5.50
CA ASP A 199 11.91 31.89 6.95
C ASP A 199 10.87 30.92 7.56
N GLU A 200 10.20 30.11 6.74
CA GLU A 200 9.20 29.15 7.22
C GLU A 200 9.38 27.74 6.64
N ILE A 201 9.02 26.74 7.44
CA ILE A 201 9.04 25.33 7.08
C ILE A 201 7.73 24.71 7.54
N ILE A 202 7.12 23.90 6.66
CA ILE A 202 6.00 23.01 6.99
C ILE A 202 6.47 21.59 6.77
N GLU A 203 6.35 20.74 7.77
CA GLU A 203 6.64 19.32 7.68
C GLU A 203 5.36 18.51 7.93
N ILE A 204 5.06 17.58 7.02
CA ILE A 204 3.95 16.63 7.15
C ILE A 204 4.58 15.25 7.28
N LYS A 205 4.37 14.59 8.43
CA LYS A 205 5.04 13.35 8.80
C LYS A 205 4.06 12.25 9.15
N HIS A 206 4.36 11.03 8.71
CA HIS A 206 3.76 9.79 9.17
C HIS A 206 4.84 8.84 9.70
N GLU A 207 4.59 8.24 10.87
CA GLU A 207 5.47 7.25 11.47
C GLU A 207 4.68 5.98 11.81
N ALA A 208 5.15 4.86 11.28
CA ALA A 208 4.62 3.54 11.60
C ALA A 208 5.36 2.97 12.81
N LEU A 209 4.67 2.79 13.93
CA LEU A 209 5.24 2.18 15.13
C LEU A 209 5.16 0.64 15.10
N SER A 210 4.28 0.09 14.26
CA SER A 210 4.09 -1.35 14.10
C SER A 210 3.60 -1.67 12.68
N ARG A 211 3.92 -2.85 12.18
CA ARG A 211 3.36 -3.39 10.93
C ARG A 211 1.86 -3.68 11.01
N LYS A 212 1.30 -3.68 12.21
CA LYS A 212 -0.12 -3.89 12.45
C LYS A 212 -1.01 -2.87 11.74
N ILE A 213 -0.53 -1.65 11.50
CA ILE A 213 -1.27 -0.63 10.75
C ILE A 213 -1.64 -1.07 9.32
N PHE A 214 -0.78 -1.88 8.68
CA PHE A 214 -1.05 -2.39 7.33
C PHE A 214 -2.08 -3.52 7.36
N SER A 215 -2.02 -4.41 8.35
CA SER A 215 -3.00 -5.49 8.51
C SER A 215 -4.38 -4.96 8.93
N ASP A 216 -4.43 -3.99 9.85
CA ASP A 216 -5.69 -3.36 10.26
C ASP A 216 -6.35 -2.65 9.06
N GLY A 217 -5.56 -1.95 8.25
CA GLY A 217 -6.03 -1.32 7.02
C GLY A 217 -6.51 -2.33 5.97
N SER A 218 -5.84 -3.47 5.84
CA SER A 218 -6.24 -4.53 4.90
C SER A 218 -7.58 -5.16 5.31
N VAL A 219 -7.80 -5.40 6.60
CA VAL A 219 -9.08 -5.91 7.09
C VAL A 219 -10.19 -4.86 6.95
N LYS A 220 -9.90 -3.58 7.15
CA LYS A 220 -10.85 -2.50 6.88
C LYS A 220 -11.23 -2.45 5.40
N ALA A 221 -10.25 -2.63 4.50
CA ALA A 221 -10.46 -2.63 3.06
C ALA A 221 -11.34 -3.81 2.59
N ILE A 222 -11.06 -5.04 3.03
CA ILE A 222 -11.87 -6.19 2.63
C ILE A 222 -13.30 -6.11 3.18
N ASN A 223 -13.48 -5.60 4.41
CA ASN A 223 -14.80 -5.36 4.98
C ASN A 223 -15.59 -4.29 4.19
N TYR A 224 -14.92 -3.24 3.69
CA TYR A 224 -15.54 -2.26 2.82
C TYR A 224 -16.06 -2.86 1.53
N LEU A 225 -15.33 -3.83 0.96
CA LEU A 225 -15.70 -4.49 -0.30
C LEU A 225 -16.89 -5.45 -0.17
N LYS A 226 -17.26 -5.90 1.03
CA LYS A 226 -18.27 -6.93 1.28
C LYS A 226 -19.57 -6.71 0.52
N ASP A 227 -20.06 -5.46 0.50
CA ASP A 227 -21.36 -5.11 -0.08
C ASP A 227 -21.21 -4.25 -1.36
N LYS A 228 -20.02 -4.27 -1.98
CA LYS A 228 -19.74 -3.52 -3.20
C LYS A 228 -20.04 -4.36 -4.43
N LYS A 229 -20.43 -3.68 -5.51
CA LYS A 229 -20.50 -4.27 -6.85
C LYS A 229 -19.10 -4.50 -7.39
N SER A 230 -18.99 -5.30 -8.45
CA SER A 230 -17.74 -5.42 -9.20
C SER A 230 -17.19 -4.04 -9.56
N GLY A 231 -15.89 -3.88 -9.45
CA GLY A 231 -15.19 -2.62 -9.72
C GLY A 231 -13.84 -2.56 -9.02
N MET A 232 -12.97 -1.70 -9.53
CA MET A 232 -11.72 -1.34 -8.87
C MET A 232 -11.99 -0.24 -7.85
N TYR A 233 -11.62 -0.52 -6.59
CA TYR A 233 -11.71 0.42 -5.48
C TYR A 233 -10.32 0.73 -4.94
N THR A 234 -10.21 1.78 -4.17
CA THR A 234 -8.97 2.28 -3.59
C THR A 234 -9.09 2.43 -2.08
N MET A 235 -7.97 2.63 -1.40
CA MET A 235 -7.98 2.97 0.02
C MET A 235 -8.65 4.34 0.29
N LYS A 236 -8.73 5.22 -0.70
CA LYS A 236 -9.49 6.49 -0.61
C LYS A 236 -10.98 6.21 -0.50
N ASP A 237 -11.51 5.30 -1.33
CA ASP A 237 -12.92 4.89 -1.27
C ASP A 237 -13.27 4.27 0.08
N VAL A 238 -12.37 3.45 0.66
CA VAL A 238 -12.51 2.85 2.00
C VAL A 238 -12.67 3.91 3.09
N LEU A 239 -12.05 5.08 2.90
CA LEU A 239 -12.09 6.20 3.84
C LEU A 239 -13.18 7.24 3.52
N GLY A 240 -13.91 7.08 2.40
CA GLY A 240 -14.90 8.05 1.94
C GLY A 240 -14.28 9.37 1.46
N ILE A 241 -13.02 9.35 1.07
CA ILE A 241 -12.32 10.51 0.52
C ILE A 241 -12.70 10.65 -0.97
N LYS A 242 -13.15 11.83 -1.34
CA LYS A 242 -13.56 12.18 -2.71
C LYS A 242 -12.43 12.83 -3.48
#